data_4aa4e7756d46443121a36be22d9da21d
#
_entry.id   4aa4e7756d46443121a36be22d9da21d
#
_cell.length_a   1.000
_cell.length_b   1.000
_cell.length_c   1.000
_cell.angle_alpha   90.00
_cell.angle_beta   90.00
_cell.angle_gamma   90.00
#
_symmetry.space_group_name_H-M   'P 1'
#
loop_
_entity.id
_entity.type
_entity.pdbx_description
1 polymer ?
#
loop_
_entity_poly.entity_id
_entity_poly.type
_entity_poly.pdbx_seq_one_letter_code
_entity_poly.pdbx_strand_id
1 'polypeptide(L)'
;MNLRIRLHRAAALALLPLLALTACGSGDTDGTAPAGAQAAPKDDPVADVRTVDSIAALLPADVRKAGTLRVGSSVGFPPGAYYPNGTDKDPEGQDIDVADAVAKVLGLELQRQDASFETILPALGSGKYDVGTGNFGVTAERLKTIDFVTYINDGQGFAVRKGDTELGKKKITDLVQLCGLTIGTGAGTTFEATLTAEKGVCAKAGKKPYDVKVYAENAATLTALQQGRIDVIMSTINGLRHQASQPASQTEFLGEFHRLDVGFAFKKGSPLTKAFQAAVNELIKNGTYTRILEKWGTTASAIDASEINPREHL
;
A
#
# COMPACT_ATOMS: atom_id res chain seq x y z
N MET A 1 57.03 39.01 -22.85
CA MET A 1 58.41 38.44 -23.07
C MET A 1 58.18 37.02 -23.56
N ASN A 2 58.50 36.80 -24.81
CA ASN A 2 58.28 35.57 -25.58
C ASN A 2 59.20 34.46 -25.10
N LEU A 3 58.69 33.21 -25.11
CA LEU A 3 59.53 32.09 -25.51
C LEU A 3 58.69 30.92 -26.04
N ARG A 4 58.87 30.72 -27.38
CA ARG A 4 58.52 29.51 -28.14
C ARG A 4 59.62 28.49 -27.96
N ILE A 5 59.30 27.17 -27.97
CA ILE A 5 60.17 26.08 -28.47
C ILE A 5 59.25 24.83 -28.49
N ARG A 6 58.89 24.33 -29.62
CA ARG A 6 59.36 23.38 -30.64
C ARG A 6 58.91 21.95 -30.44
N LEU A 7 58.18 21.50 -31.47
CA LEU A 7 57.81 20.13 -31.83
C LEU A 7 59.01 19.15 -31.81
N HIS A 8 58.74 17.90 -31.41
CA HIS A 8 59.41 16.76 -32.05
C HIS A 8 58.38 15.66 -32.30
N ARG A 9 58.21 15.32 -33.58
CA ARG A 9 57.53 14.13 -34.11
C ARG A 9 58.48 12.94 -33.95
N ALA A 10 57.96 11.81 -33.48
CA ALA A 10 58.56 10.52 -33.78
C ALA A 10 57.40 9.53 -34.07
N ALA A 11 57.40 9.08 -35.33
CA ALA A 11 56.55 8.01 -35.84
C ALA A 11 57.23 6.67 -35.52
N ALA A 12 56.47 5.71 -34.99
CA ALA A 12 56.87 4.31 -35.02
C ALA A 12 55.67 3.47 -35.46
N LEU A 13 55.80 2.91 -36.67
CA LEU A 13 54.98 1.81 -37.18
C LEU A 13 55.34 0.53 -36.45
N ALA A 14 54.36 -0.27 -36.04
CA ALA A 14 54.50 -1.72 -35.88
C ALA A 14 53.15 -2.39 -36.02
N LEU A 15 52.95 -3.07 -37.12
CA LEU A 15 52.30 -4.33 -37.46
C LEU A 15 51.27 -4.96 -36.50
N LEU A 16 50.07 -5.16 -37.10
CA LEU A 16 49.03 -6.12 -36.69
C LEU A 16 49.49 -7.57 -36.90
N PRO A 17 48.90 -8.52 -36.17
CA PRO A 17 48.27 -9.64 -36.84
C PRO A 17 46.77 -9.77 -36.55
N LEU A 18 46.01 -9.93 -37.64
CA LEU A 18 44.62 -10.45 -37.62
C LEU A 18 44.62 -11.85 -37.05
N LEU A 19 43.78 -12.09 -36.04
CA LEU A 19 43.27 -13.41 -35.69
C LEU A 19 41.77 -13.35 -35.76
N ALA A 20 41.21 -13.85 -36.84
CA ALA A 20 39.81 -14.13 -36.97
C ALA A 20 39.49 -15.40 -36.15
N LEU A 21 38.60 -15.27 -35.17
CA LEU A 21 37.91 -16.38 -34.52
C LEU A 21 36.43 -16.14 -34.65
N THR A 22 35.82 -16.82 -35.60
CA THR A 22 34.39 -17.02 -35.71
C THR A 22 33.97 -17.95 -34.57
N ALA A 23 33.15 -17.44 -33.66
CA ALA A 23 32.34 -18.24 -32.76
C ALA A 23 30.91 -17.77 -32.87
N CYS A 24 30.07 -18.49 -33.61
CA CYS A 24 28.65 -18.49 -33.45
C CYS A 24 28.33 -19.04 -32.06
N GLY A 25 27.84 -18.22 -31.18
CA GLY A 25 27.22 -18.54 -29.92
C GLY A 25 25.96 -17.75 -29.82
N SER A 26 24.83 -18.39 -30.11
CA SER A 26 23.51 -17.93 -29.70
C SER A 26 23.47 -17.94 -28.18
N GLY A 27 23.78 -16.81 -27.57
CA GLY A 27 23.60 -16.57 -26.14
C GLY A 27 22.39 -15.67 -25.95
N ASP A 28 21.34 -16.22 -25.43
CA ASP A 28 20.25 -15.48 -24.83
C ASP A 28 20.86 -14.47 -23.86
N THR A 29 20.64 -13.19 -24.12
CA THR A 29 20.90 -12.14 -23.16
C THR A 29 19.80 -12.22 -22.11
N ASP A 30 20.04 -13.02 -21.08
CA ASP A 30 19.35 -12.87 -19.81
C ASP A 30 19.62 -11.43 -19.31
N GLY A 31 18.67 -10.55 -19.62
CA GLY A 31 18.58 -9.25 -18.99
C GLY A 31 18.27 -9.48 -17.53
N THR A 32 19.30 -9.42 -16.70
CA THR A 32 19.16 -9.37 -15.25
C THR A 32 18.33 -8.11 -14.93
N ALA A 33 17.03 -8.30 -14.76
CA ALA A 33 16.16 -7.27 -14.20
C ALA A 33 16.70 -6.88 -12.82
N PRO A 34 16.62 -5.60 -12.41
CA PRO A 34 17.06 -5.19 -11.08
C PRO A 34 16.33 -6.02 -10.04
N ALA A 35 17.10 -6.66 -9.15
CA ALA A 35 16.58 -7.47 -8.06
C ALA A 35 15.69 -6.60 -7.17
N GLY A 36 14.37 -6.76 -7.28
CA GLY A 36 13.41 -6.00 -6.47
C GLY A 36 12.00 -5.88 -7.06
N ALA A 37 11.83 -6.02 -8.36
CA ALA A 37 10.49 -6.00 -8.96
C ALA A 37 9.90 -7.42 -8.88
N GLN A 38 9.01 -7.64 -7.92
CA GLN A 38 8.21 -8.85 -7.88
C GLN A 38 7.14 -8.72 -8.97
N ALA A 39 7.21 -9.55 -10.01
CA ALA A 39 6.17 -9.60 -11.04
C ALA A 39 4.84 -9.93 -10.36
N ALA A 40 3.80 -9.16 -10.70
CA ALA A 40 2.45 -9.47 -10.25
C ALA A 40 2.08 -10.92 -10.60
N PRO A 41 1.28 -11.60 -9.77
CA PRO A 41 0.81 -12.93 -10.07
C PRO A 41 0.10 -12.96 -11.42
N LYS A 42 0.37 -13.98 -12.26
CA LYS A 42 -0.10 -14.07 -13.64
C LYS A 42 -1.62 -14.27 -13.79
N ASP A 43 -2.31 -14.62 -12.70
CA ASP A 43 -3.76 -14.78 -12.70
C ASP A 43 -4.44 -13.43 -12.49
N ASP A 44 -5.37 -13.08 -13.39
CA ASP A 44 -6.20 -11.86 -13.26
C ASP A 44 -7.63 -12.26 -12.85
N PRO A 45 -7.91 -12.32 -11.53
CA PRO A 45 -9.22 -12.69 -11.03
C PRO A 45 -10.31 -11.65 -11.38
N VAL A 46 -9.93 -10.48 -11.85
CA VAL A 46 -10.84 -9.39 -12.22
C VAL A 46 -11.26 -9.46 -13.68
N ALA A 47 -10.50 -10.17 -14.54
CA ALA A 47 -10.74 -10.21 -15.99
C ALA A 47 -12.18 -10.64 -16.34
N ASP A 48 -12.67 -11.69 -15.66
CA ASP A 48 -13.98 -12.31 -15.94
C ASP A 48 -15.16 -11.71 -15.19
N VAL A 49 -14.93 -10.70 -14.34
CA VAL A 49 -16.03 -10.01 -13.65
C VAL A 49 -16.91 -9.29 -14.65
N ARG A 50 -18.25 -9.45 -14.50
CA ARG A 50 -19.26 -8.85 -15.36
C ARG A 50 -20.19 -7.97 -14.54
N THR A 51 -20.84 -7.05 -15.23
CA THR A 51 -21.88 -6.20 -14.65
C THR A 51 -23.04 -7.05 -14.16
N VAL A 52 -23.55 -6.74 -12.97
CA VAL A 52 -24.75 -7.34 -12.39
C VAL A 52 -25.85 -6.28 -12.36
N ASP A 53 -26.76 -6.34 -13.32
CA ASP A 53 -27.75 -5.28 -13.56
C ASP A 53 -28.60 -4.93 -12.31
N SER A 54 -28.98 -5.94 -11.52
CA SER A 54 -29.73 -5.73 -10.27
C SER A 54 -28.95 -4.94 -9.21
N ILE A 55 -27.62 -5.08 -9.19
CA ILE A 55 -26.73 -4.35 -8.30
C ILE A 55 -26.43 -2.95 -8.88
N ALA A 56 -26.14 -2.87 -10.17
CA ALA A 56 -25.95 -1.60 -10.87
C ALA A 56 -27.17 -0.68 -10.74
N ALA A 57 -28.39 -1.25 -10.69
CA ALA A 57 -29.63 -0.51 -10.49
C ALA A 57 -29.72 0.21 -9.13
N LEU A 58 -28.89 -0.17 -8.14
CA LEU A 58 -28.81 0.52 -6.84
C LEU A 58 -28.08 1.86 -6.91
N LEU A 59 -27.32 2.11 -7.99
CA LEU A 59 -26.64 3.38 -8.22
C LEU A 59 -27.65 4.49 -8.54
N PRO A 60 -27.36 5.76 -8.15
CA PRO A 60 -28.09 6.91 -8.64
C PRO A 60 -28.17 6.96 -10.17
N ALA A 61 -29.27 7.42 -10.74
CA ALA A 61 -29.50 7.41 -12.17
C ALA A 61 -28.49 8.24 -12.97
N ASP A 62 -28.04 9.36 -12.40
CA ASP A 62 -26.99 10.24 -12.95
C ASP A 62 -25.63 9.56 -12.98
N VAL A 63 -25.25 8.83 -11.93
CA VAL A 63 -24.00 8.05 -11.86
C VAL A 63 -24.02 6.91 -12.89
N ARG A 64 -25.12 6.17 -12.99
CA ARG A 64 -25.27 5.13 -14.02
C ARG A 64 -25.16 5.68 -15.44
N LYS A 65 -25.77 6.86 -15.66
CA LYS A 65 -25.71 7.53 -16.96
C LYS A 65 -24.30 8.03 -17.29
N ALA A 66 -23.59 8.54 -16.30
CA ALA A 66 -22.19 8.98 -16.46
C ALA A 66 -21.25 7.80 -16.74
N GLY A 67 -21.51 6.64 -16.14
CA GLY A 67 -20.69 5.43 -16.29
C GLY A 67 -19.30 5.53 -15.67
N THR A 68 -19.00 6.61 -14.92
CA THR A 68 -17.67 6.86 -14.35
C THR A 68 -17.75 7.34 -12.91
N LEU A 69 -16.70 7.07 -12.11
CA LEU A 69 -16.49 7.61 -10.77
C LEU A 69 -15.06 8.15 -10.63
N ARG A 70 -14.93 9.30 -9.94
CA ARG A 70 -13.63 9.88 -9.58
C ARG A 70 -13.14 9.25 -8.29
N VAL A 71 -11.94 8.66 -8.34
CA VAL A 71 -11.36 7.94 -7.20
C VAL A 71 -10.07 8.61 -6.76
N GLY A 72 -10.00 9.00 -5.49
CA GLY A 72 -8.75 9.35 -4.84
C GLY A 72 -8.07 8.08 -4.31
N SER A 73 -6.91 7.74 -4.84
CA SER A 73 -6.17 6.53 -4.46
C SER A 73 -4.87 6.87 -3.77
N SER A 74 -4.62 6.27 -2.60
CA SER A 74 -3.30 6.29 -1.97
C SER A 74 -2.49 5.11 -2.51
N VAL A 75 -1.41 5.42 -3.25
CA VAL A 75 -0.51 4.43 -3.86
C VAL A 75 0.86 4.52 -3.21
N GLY A 76 1.53 3.39 -2.99
CA GLY A 76 2.84 3.32 -2.33
C GLY A 76 2.89 2.34 -1.13
N PHE A 77 1.83 1.52 -0.96
CA PHE A 77 1.70 0.56 0.14
C PHE A 77 1.45 -0.86 -0.38
N PRO A 78 2.50 -1.60 -0.85
CA PRO A 78 2.32 -3.01 -1.19
C PRO A 78 1.87 -3.82 0.04
N PRO A 79 1.01 -4.83 -0.12
CA PRO A 79 0.37 -5.31 -1.34
C PRO A 79 -0.94 -4.59 -1.68
N GLY A 80 -1.32 -3.52 -0.97
CA GLY A 80 -2.58 -2.79 -1.16
C GLY A 80 -2.65 -2.07 -2.49
N ALA A 81 -1.77 -1.08 -2.71
CA ALA A 81 -1.65 -0.35 -3.96
C ALA A 81 -0.22 0.16 -4.14
N TYR A 82 0.41 -0.12 -5.29
CA TYR A 82 1.78 0.31 -5.60
C TYR A 82 2.06 0.27 -7.10
N TYR A 83 3.16 0.87 -7.52
CA TYR A 83 3.67 0.82 -8.89
C TYR A 83 4.79 -0.23 -9.00
N PRO A 84 4.58 -1.40 -9.60
CA PRO A 84 5.54 -2.50 -9.60
C PRO A 84 6.85 -2.15 -10.33
N ASN A 85 6.79 -1.28 -11.33
CA ASN A 85 7.94 -0.84 -12.12
C ASN A 85 8.43 0.57 -11.76
N GLY A 86 7.94 1.14 -10.66
CA GLY A 86 8.27 2.53 -10.28
C GLY A 86 7.75 3.58 -11.26
N THR A 87 6.74 3.25 -12.08
CA THR A 87 6.10 4.17 -13.03
C THR A 87 4.70 4.53 -12.53
N ASP A 88 4.29 5.78 -12.76
CA ASP A 88 3.03 6.33 -12.25
C ASP A 88 1.83 6.06 -13.18
N LYS A 89 1.82 4.95 -13.93
CA LYS A 89 0.78 4.75 -14.95
C LYS A 89 -0.24 3.69 -14.58
N ASP A 90 0.21 2.52 -14.11
CA ASP A 90 -0.64 1.38 -13.88
C ASP A 90 -0.38 0.83 -12.47
N PRO A 91 -1.09 1.32 -11.45
CA PRO A 91 -0.94 0.80 -10.10
C PRO A 91 -1.53 -0.61 -10.02
N GLU A 92 -0.89 -1.46 -9.23
CA GLU A 92 -1.35 -2.81 -8.93
C GLU A 92 -1.54 -2.97 -7.42
N GLY A 93 -2.27 -4.00 -7.03
CA GLY A 93 -2.45 -4.32 -5.62
C GLY A 93 -3.85 -4.80 -5.28
N GLN A 94 -4.00 -5.29 -4.06
CA GLN A 94 -5.26 -5.78 -3.56
C GLN A 94 -6.39 -4.73 -3.62
N ASP A 95 -6.11 -3.50 -3.21
CA ASP A 95 -7.09 -2.41 -3.18
C ASP A 95 -7.50 -1.99 -4.61
N ILE A 96 -6.55 -2.10 -5.55
CA ILE A 96 -6.78 -1.85 -6.97
C ILE A 96 -7.71 -2.93 -7.54
N ASP A 97 -7.35 -4.21 -7.35
CA ASP A 97 -8.13 -5.33 -7.88
C ASP A 97 -9.55 -5.38 -7.30
N VAL A 98 -9.70 -5.14 -5.99
CA VAL A 98 -11.03 -5.12 -5.36
C VAL A 98 -11.87 -3.95 -5.89
N ALA A 99 -11.27 -2.75 -6.03
CA ALA A 99 -11.98 -1.59 -6.57
C ALA A 99 -12.40 -1.79 -8.04
N ASP A 100 -11.53 -2.39 -8.87
CA ASP A 100 -11.83 -2.69 -10.28
C ASP A 100 -12.90 -3.76 -10.41
N ALA A 101 -12.86 -4.79 -9.59
CA ALA A 101 -13.90 -5.82 -9.56
C ALA A 101 -15.25 -5.23 -9.15
N VAL A 102 -15.31 -4.38 -8.13
CA VAL A 102 -16.52 -3.66 -7.71
C VAL A 102 -17.04 -2.78 -8.85
N ALA A 103 -16.17 -2.02 -9.51
CA ALA A 103 -16.55 -1.17 -10.63
C ALA A 103 -17.14 -1.97 -11.79
N LYS A 104 -16.56 -3.12 -12.14
CA LYS A 104 -17.11 -4.02 -13.17
C LYS A 104 -18.48 -4.56 -12.79
N VAL A 105 -18.70 -4.99 -11.53
CA VAL A 105 -20.04 -5.41 -11.05
C VAL A 105 -21.05 -4.29 -11.21
N LEU A 106 -20.64 -3.04 -10.96
CA LEU A 106 -21.48 -1.85 -11.06
C LEU A 106 -21.62 -1.30 -12.48
N GLY A 107 -20.84 -1.80 -13.46
CA GLY A 107 -20.80 -1.28 -14.83
C GLY A 107 -20.22 0.13 -14.92
N LEU A 108 -19.22 0.44 -14.08
CA LEU A 108 -18.58 1.74 -13.99
C LEU A 108 -17.09 1.68 -14.38
N GLU A 109 -16.57 2.79 -14.88
CA GLU A 109 -15.13 3.05 -15.04
C GLU A 109 -14.62 3.94 -13.90
N LEU A 110 -13.45 3.60 -13.35
CA LEU A 110 -12.81 4.37 -12.28
C LEU A 110 -11.79 5.34 -12.85
N GLN A 111 -12.02 6.63 -12.67
CA GLN A 111 -11.09 7.70 -12.97
C GLN A 111 -10.18 7.92 -11.74
N ARG A 112 -9.10 7.15 -11.64
CA ARG A 112 -8.17 7.22 -10.50
C ARG A 112 -7.27 8.43 -10.59
N GLN A 113 -7.06 9.06 -9.43
CA GLN A 113 -6.06 10.09 -9.22
C GLN A 113 -5.27 9.73 -7.96
N ASP A 114 -3.96 9.70 -8.09
CA ASP A 114 -3.09 9.53 -6.92
C ASP A 114 -3.17 10.76 -6.02
N ALA A 115 -3.20 10.47 -4.73
CA ALA A 115 -3.17 11.49 -3.70
C ALA A 115 -2.50 10.93 -2.44
N SER A 116 -1.87 11.81 -1.68
CA SER A 116 -1.33 11.42 -0.38
C SER A 116 -2.48 11.03 0.57
N PHE A 117 -2.22 10.01 1.39
CA PHE A 117 -3.23 9.35 2.22
C PHE A 117 -4.07 10.33 3.04
N GLU A 118 -3.42 11.28 3.72
CA GLU A 118 -4.04 12.25 4.62
C GLU A 118 -4.96 13.26 3.88
N THR A 119 -4.80 13.41 2.56
CA THR A 119 -5.58 14.39 1.78
C THR A 119 -6.88 13.83 1.21
N ILE A 120 -7.02 12.49 1.10
CA ILE A 120 -8.15 11.86 0.41
C ILE A 120 -9.47 12.06 1.18
N LEU A 121 -9.50 11.78 2.49
CA LEU A 121 -10.74 11.92 3.27
C LEU A 121 -11.28 13.37 3.28
N PRO A 122 -10.47 14.42 3.48
CA PRO A 122 -10.93 15.81 3.31
C PRO A 122 -11.43 16.11 1.90
N ALA A 123 -10.79 15.53 0.86
CA ALA A 123 -11.16 15.75 -0.53
C ALA A 123 -12.52 15.12 -0.91
N LEU A 124 -12.92 14.02 -0.26
CA LEU A 124 -14.29 13.48 -0.35
C LEU A 124 -15.32 14.49 0.16
N GLY A 125 -15.04 15.12 1.30
CA GLY A 125 -15.91 16.17 1.88
C GLY A 125 -16.18 17.32 0.91
N SER A 126 -15.15 17.77 0.18
CA SER A 126 -15.25 18.83 -0.82
C SER A 126 -15.88 18.39 -2.15
N GLY A 127 -16.08 17.08 -2.37
CA GLY A 127 -16.59 16.53 -3.63
C GLY A 127 -15.57 16.46 -4.77
N LYS A 128 -14.27 16.56 -4.47
CA LYS A 128 -13.20 16.32 -5.45
C LYS A 128 -13.22 14.88 -5.94
N TYR A 129 -13.42 13.94 -5.02
CA TYR A 129 -13.56 12.50 -5.30
C TYR A 129 -14.94 12.02 -4.89
N ASP A 130 -15.41 10.97 -5.56
CA ASP A 130 -16.65 10.27 -5.25
C ASP A 130 -16.38 9.09 -4.30
N VAL A 131 -15.18 8.49 -4.40
CA VAL A 131 -14.70 7.35 -3.60
C VAL A 131 -13.23 7.55 -3.24
N GLY A 132 -12.85 7.13 -2.05
CA GLY A 132 -11.47 7.04 -1.59
C GLY A 132 -11.03 5.59 -1.42
N THR A 133 -9.82 5.25 -1.90
CA THR A 133 -9.16 3.94 -1.71
C THR A 133 -7.77 4.13 -1.12
N GLY A 134 -7.29 3.21 -0.29
CA GLY A 134 -5.97 3.29 0.35
C GLY A 134 -5.94 2.71 1.76
N ASN A 135 -6.63 1.60 1.99
CA ASN A 135 -6.63 0.92 3.29
C ASN A 135 -7.14 1.82 4.44
N PHE A 136 -8.28 2.51 4.22
CA PHE A 136 -8.86 3.38 5.25
C PHE A 136 -9.54 2.57 6.34
N GLY A 137 -8.92 2.51 7.54
CA GLY A 137 -9.52 1.91 8.73
C GLY A 137 -10.76 2.68 9.19
N VAL A 138 -11.82 1.94 9.52
CA VAL A 138 -13.06 2.50 10.06
C VAL A 138 -12.85 2.84 11.53
N THR A 139 -13.02 4.10 11.89
CA THR A 139 -12.93 4.59 13.28
C THR A 139 -14.14 5.45 13.64
N ALA A 140 -14.49 5.48 14.92
CA ALA A 140 -15.59 6.31 15.41
C ALA A 140 -15.40 7.81 15.05
N GLU A 141 -14.15 8.29 15.03
CA GLU A 141 -13.84 9.67 14.65
C GLU A 141 -14.13 9.91 13.16
N ARG A 142 -13.64 9.02 12.27
CA ARG A 142 -13.87 9.13 10.83
C ARG A 142 -15.34 8.99 10.45
N LEU A 143 -16.08 8.14 11.16
CA LEU A 143 -17.52 7.94 10.94
C LEU A 143 -18.37 9.19 11.18
N LYS A 144 -17.85 10.22 11.84
CA LYS A 144 -18.56 11.51 11.99
C LYS A 144 -18.74 12.24 10.66
N THR A 145 -17.80 12.10 9.74
CA THR A 145 -17.74 12.87 8.48
C THR A 145 -17.65 12.02 7.21
N ILE A 146 -17.33 10.74 7.34
CA ILE A 146 -17.11 9.78 6.24
C ILE A 146 -18.03 8.58 6.43
N ASP A 147 -18.56 8.06 5.33
CA ASP A 147 -19.17 6.74 5.29
C ASP A 147 -18.19 5.72 4.70
N PHE A 148 -18.25 4.49 5.20
CA PHE A 148 -17.41 3.40 4.75
C PHE A 148 -18.22 2.21 4.26
N VAL A 149 -17.67 1.51 3.27
CA VAL A 149 -18.12 0.17 2.84
C VAL A 149 -16.92 -0.75 2.97
N THR A 150 -16.99 -1.71 3.88
CA THR A 150 -15.86 -2.58 4.21
C THR A 150 -15.55 -3.57 3.10
N TYR A 151 -14.25 -3.89 2.93
CA TYR A 151 -13.81 -4.91 1.98
C TYR A 151 -12.70 -5.82 2.52
N ILE A 152 -12.01 -5.47 3.61
CA ILE A 152 -11.08 -6.33 4.34
C ILE A 152 -11.09 -5.98 5.83
N ASN A 153 -10.51 -6.88 6.65
CA ASN A 153 -10.16 -6.62 8.04
C ASN A 153 -8.63 -6.68 8.15
N ASP A 154 -7.97 -5.54 8.14
CA ASP A 154 -6.53 -5.39 8.34
C ASP A 154 -6.28 -4.78 9.73
N GLY A 155 -5.27 -3.96 9.92
CA GLY A 155 -5.09 -3.29 11.20
C GLY A 155 -3.68 -2.80 11.43
N GLN A 156 -3.34 -2.76 12.69
CA GLN A 156 -2.12 -2.18 13.20
C GLN A 156 -1.14 -3.28 13.59
N GLY A 157 0.11 -3.17 13.16
CA GLY A 157 1.18 -4.08 13.51
C GLY A 157 2.51 -3.37 13.64
N PHE A 158 3.53 -4.13 13.99
CA PHE A 158 4.88 -3.60 14.22
C PHE A 158 5.92 -4.37 13.41
N ALA A 159 6.93 -3.65 12.94
CA ALA A 159 8.12 -4.23 12.32
C ALA A 159 9.39 -3.52 12.78
N VAL A 160 10.50 -4.24 12.76
CA VAL A 160 11.84 -3.76 13.10
C VAL A 160 12.83 -4.10 12.00
N ARG A 161 14.07 -3.66 12.14
CA ARG A 161 15.17 -4.13 11.29
C ARG A 161 15.40 -5.62 11.51
N LYS A 162 15.63 -6.34 10.44
CA LYS A 162 16.00 -7.76 10.48
C LYS A 162 17.31 -7.94 11.26
N GLY A 163 17.29 -8.89 12.18
CA GLY A 163 18.44 -9.18 13.02
C GLY A 163 18.61 -8.24 14.23
N ASP A 164 17.60 -7.45 14.55
CA ASP A 164 17.57 -6.73 15.83
C ASP A 164 17.50 -7.75 16.98
N THR A 165 18.57 -7.82 17.76
CA THR A 165 18.72 -8.84 18.81
C THR A 165 17.85 -8.58 20.04
N GLU A 166 17.39 -7.35 20.23
CA GLU A 166 16.60 -6.95 21.37
C GLU A 166 15.10 -6.92 21.07
N LEU A 167 14.71 -6.34 19.93
CA LEU A 167 13.33 -6.17 19.55
C LEU A 167 12.81 -7.34 18.70
N GLY A 168 13.62 -7.92 17.81
CA GLY A 168 13.23 -9.01 16.92
C GLY A 168 12.76 -10.29 17.63
N LYS A 169 13.07 -10.45 18.91
CA LYS A 169 12.58 -11.56 19.74
C LYS A 169 11.31 -11.25 20.51
N LYS A 170 10.79 -10.02 20.44
CA LYS A 170 9.64 -9.55 21.21
C LYS A 170 8.40 -9.57 20.31
N LYS A 171 7.30 -10.09 20.83
CA LYS A 171 5.98 -9.85 20.30
C LYS A 171 5.43 -8.60 20.97
N ILE A 172 5.21 -7.54 20.21
CA ILE A 172 4.62 -6.30 20.73
C ILE A 172 3.10 -6.45 20.69
N THR A 173 2.51 -6.52 21.87
CA THR A 173 1.05 -6.65 22.07
C THR A 173 0.49 -5.53 22.95
N ASP A 174 1.36 -4.64 23.44
CA ASP A 174 1.02 -3.52 24.32
C ASP A 174 1.98 -2.36 24.04
N LEU A 175 1.46 -1.14 23.97
CA LEU A 175 2.25 0.07 23.73
C LEU A 175 3.27 0.37 24.84
N VAL A 176 3.08 -0.15 26.05
CA VAL A 176 4.11 -0.06 27.14
C VAL A 176 5.43 -0.71 26.73
N GLN A 177 5.41 -1.66 25.80
CA GLN A 177 6.62 -2.32 25.28
C GLN A 177 7.44 -1.41 24.33
N LEU A 178 6.82 -0.34 23.83
CA LEU A 178 7.46 0.67 22.97
C LEU A 178 8.14 1.80 23.76
N CYS A 179 7.97 1.83 25.08
CA CYS A 179 8.49 2.91 25.91
C CYS A 179 10.01 3.05 25.80
N GLY A 180 10.46 4.27 25.54
CA GLY A 180 11.87 4.62 25.32
C GLY A 180 12.35 4.45 23.88
N LEU A 181 11.52 3.92 22.96
CA LEU A 181 11.85 3.72 21.55
C LEU A 181 11.37 4.90 20.70
N THR A 182 11.94 5.01 19.50
CA THR A 182 11.49 5.92 18.44
C THR A 182 10.67 5.14 17.42
N ILE A 183 9.42 5.55 17.20
CA ILE A 183 8.45 4.85 16.35
C ILE A 183 8.19 5.67 15.10
N GLY A 184 8.31 5.05 13.92
CA GLY A 184 7.95 5.65 12.65
C GLY A 184 6.55 5.22 12.22
N THR A 185 5.75 6.15 11.70
CA THR A 185 4.41 5.89 11.20
C THR A 185 4.00 6.86 10.09
N GLY A 186 2.92 6.56 9.39
CA GLY A 186 2.38 7.39 8.31
C GLY A 186 1.49 8.54 8.82
N ALA A 187 1.53 9.68 8.14
CA ALA A 187 0.70 10.85 8.43
C ALA A 187 -0.81 10.57 8.23
N GLY A 188 -1.66 11.04 9.13
CA GLY A 188 -3.11 10.93 9.06
C GLY A 188 -3.67 9.51 9.25
N THR A 189 -2.80 8.56 9.63
CA THR A 189 -3.18 7.16 9.83
C THR A 189 -3.81 6.90 11.20
N THR A 190 -4.47 5.75 11.33
CA THR A 190 -4.94 5.26 12.64
C THR A 190 -3.78 4.95 13.58
N PHE A 191 -2.59 4.64 13.04
CA PHE A 191 -1.38 4.37 13.81
C PHE A 191 -0.89 5.63 14.53
N GLU A 192 -0.80 6.76 13.81
CA GLU A 192 -0.47 8.06 14.39
C GLU A 192 -1.49 8.46 15.47
N ALA A 193 -2.79 8.27 15.18
CA ALA A 193 -3.86 8.58 16.12
C ALA A 193 -3.74 7.74 17.40
N THR A 194 -3.53 6.42 17.28
CA THR A 194 -3.35 5.49 18.41
C THR A 194 -2.14 5.90 19.25
N LEU A 195 -0.97 6.11 18.64
CA LEU A 195 0.25 6.50 19.35
C LEU A 195 0.08 7.87 20.04
N THR A 196 -0.67 8.78 19.44
CA THR A 196 -0.93 10.10 20.03
C THR A 196 -1.90 10.04 21.20
N ALA A 197 -2.99 9.27 21.09
CA ALA A 197 -3.97 9.08 22.14
C ALA A 197 -3.35 8.42 23.38
N GLU A 198 -2.48 7.43 23.17
CA GLU A 198 -1.83 6.64 24.21
C GLU A 198 -0.47 7.21 24.68
N LYS A 199 -0.20 8.47 24.41
CA LYS A 199 1.07 9.14 24.76
C LYS A 199 1.45 9.04 26.24
N GLY A 200 0.47 8.91 27.13
CA GLY A 200 0.65 8.81 28.57
C GLY A 200 0.95 7.41 29.10
N VAL A 201 0.89 6.36 28.28
CA VAL A 201 1.02 4.96 28.74
C VAL A 201 2.36 4.69 29.43
N CYS A 202 3.45 5.24 28.90
CA CYS A 202 4.78 5.05 29.47
C CYS A 202 4.96 5.74 30.84
N ALA A 203 4.43 6.95 30.98
CA ALA A 203 4.47 7.67 32.25
C ALA A 203 3.68 6.93 33.33
N LYS A 204 2.49 6.42 32.99
CA LYS A 204 1.69 5.57 33.90
C LYS A 204 2.44 4.31 34.34
N ALA A 205 3.32 3.77 33.47
CA ALA A 205 4.15 2.60 33.76
C ALA A 205 5.51 2.96 34.38
N GLY A 206 5.78 4.23 34.71
CA GLY A 206 7.08 4.66 35.25
C GLY A 206 8.25 4.54 34.29
N LYS A 207 7.99 4.55 32.95
CA LYS A 207 8.99 4.38 31.90
C LYS A 207 9.21 5.67 31.13
N LYS A 208 10.36 5.73 30.40
CA LYS A 208 10.65 6.83 29.47
C LYS A 208 9.61 6.83 28.33
N PRO A 209 9.04 7.97 27.96
CA PRO A 209 8.12 8.06 26.81
C PRO A 209 8.74 7.52 25.52
N TYR A 210 7.92 6.96 24.64
CA TYR A 210 8.31 6.74 23.25
C TYR A 210 8.26 8.07 22.46
N ASP A 211 9.03 8.14 21.38
CA ASP A 211 9.03 9.27 20.44
C ASP A 211 8.38 8.84 19.11
N VAL A 212 7.53 9.67 18.53
CA VAL A 212 6.84 9.36 17.27
C VAL A 212 7.38 10.25 16.15
N LYS A 213 7.84 9.61 15.07
CA LYS A 213 8.24 10.26 13.82
C LYS A 213 7.21 9.96 12.73
N VAL A 214 6.60 11.01 12.20
CA VAL A 214 5.55 10.92 11.20
C VAL A 214 6.14 11.19 9.82
N TYR A 215 5.79 10.34 8.84
CA TYR A 215 6.28 10.41 7.46
C TYR A 215 5.09 10.48 6.50
N ALA A 216 5.20 11.25 5.43
CA ALA A 216 4.19 11.30 4.39
C ALA A 216 4.21 10.04 3.53
N GLU A 217 5.40 9.46 3.32
CA GLU A 217 5.63 8.34 2.40
C GLU A 217 6.14 7.09 3.13
N ASN A 218 5.60 5.93 2.78
CA ASN A 218 6.03 4.64 3.34
C ASN A 218 7.52 4.34 3.09
N ALA A 219 8.02 4.67 1.89
CA ALA A 219 9.44 4.50 1.56
C ALA A 219 10.37 5.32 2.48
N ALA A 220 9.94 6.50 2.90
CA ALA A 220 10.70 7.34 3.84
C ALA A 220 10.73 6.71 5.24
N THR A 221 9.63 6.10 5.69
CA THR A 221 9.56 5.38 6.96
C THR A 221 10.52 4.18 6.96
N LEU A 222 10.49 3.37 5.88
CA LEU A 222 11.40 2.23 5.73
C LEU A 222 12.87 2.67 5.71
N THR A 223 13.20 3.72 4.95
CA THR A 223 14.56 4.28 4.93
C THR A 223 15.00 4.74 6.30
N ALA A 224 14.14 5.39 7.08
CA ALA A 224 14.43 5.82 8.43
C ALA A 224 14.72 4.65 9.37
N LEU A 225 13.98 3.54 9.24
CA LEU A 225 14.24 2.30 9.98
C LEU A 225 15.61 1.71 9.61
N GLN A 226 15.88 1.55 8.31
CA GLN A 226 17.16 1.00 7.83
C GLN A 226 18.37 1.82 8.29
N GLN A 227 18.23 3.14 8.35
CA GLN A 227 19.26 4.06 8.82
C GLN A 227 19.35 4.19 10.35
N GLY A 228 18.48 3.50 11.10
CA GLY A 228 18.47 3.58 12.57
C GLY A 228 17.98 4.91 13.13
N ARG A 229 17.25 5.70 12.34
CA ARG A 229 16.61 6.94 12.81
C ARG A 229 15.32 6.67 13.59
N ILE A 230 14.73 5.50 13.38
CA ILE A 230 13.62 4.95 14.15
C ILE A 230 13.96 3.50 14.52
N ASP A 231 13.40 3.01 15.61
CA ASP A 231 13.60 1.66 16.10
C ASP A 231 12.54 0.69 15.59
N VAL A 232 11.29 1.18 15.46
CA VAL A 232 10.10 0.38 15.14
C VAL A 232 9.27 1.13 14.09
N ILE A 233 8.68 0.39 13.13
CA ILE A 233 7.59 0.88 12.29
C ILE A 233 6.27 0.38 12.86
N MET A 234 5.27 1.27 12.97
CA MET A 234 3.86 0.92 13.15
C MET A 234 3.10 1.22 11.86
N SER A 235 2.50 0.19 11.26
CA SER A 235 1.78 0.29 9.98
C SER A 235 0.75 -0.83 9.84
N THR A 236 0.19 -1.01 8.62
CA THR A 236 -0.79 -2.08 8.34
C THR A 236 -0.18 -3.47 8.50
N ILE A 237 -0.96 -4.42 8.99
CA ILE A 237 -0.52 -5.82 9.16
C ILE A 237 -0.10 -6.41 7.82
N ASN A 238 -0.93 -6.26 6.78
CA ASN A 238 -0.65 -6.79 5.45
C ASN A 238 0.60 -6.16 4.84
N GLY A 239 0.74 -4.84 4.95
CA GLY A 239 1.91 -4.11 4.45
C GLY A 239 3.21 -4.54 5.12
N LEU A 240 3.22 -4.66 6.44
CA LEU A 240 4.40 -5.08 7.20
C LEU A 240 4.77 -6.54 6.94
N ARG A 241 3.79 -7.44 6.79
CA ARG A 241 4.04 -8.83 6.40
C ARG A 241 4.64 -8.93 5.00
N HIS A 242 4.04 -8.21 4.03
CA HIS A 242 4.57 -8.13 2.68
C HIS A 242 6.00 -7.58 2.70
N GLN A 243 6.23 -6.46 3.38
CA GLN A 243 7.56 -5.87 3.52
C GLN A 243 8.57 -6.85 4.11
N ALA A 244 8.23 -7.56 5.20
CA ALA A 244 9.10 -8.55 5.83
C ALA A 244 9.38 -9.77 4.93
N SER A 245 8.48 -10.11 4.00
CA SER A 245 8.70 -11.17 3.02
C SER A 245 9.70 -10.79 1.92
N GLN A 246 9.99 -9.48 1.75
CA GLN A 246 10.94 -8.98 0.76
C GLN A 246 12.36 -8.93 1.33
N PRO A 247 13.32 -9.74 0.84
CA PRO A 247 14.69 -9.74 1.38
C PRO A 247 15.37 -8.37 1.37
N ALA A 248 15.08 -7.55 0.35
CA ALA A 248 15.65 -6.20 0.21
C ALA A 248 15.18 -5.22 1.30
N SER A 249 14.01 -5.44 1.91
CA SER A 249 13.49 -4.56 2.96
C SER A 249 14.32 -4.62 4.24
N GLN A 250 14.99 -5.75 4.48
CA GLN A 250 15.74 -6.00 5.73
C GLN A 250 14.91 -5.73 6.97
N THR A 251 13.63 -6.14 6.95
CA THR A 251 12.68 -5.98 8.06
C THR A 251 12.19 -7.32 8.59
N GLU A 252 11.70 -7.29 9.82
CA GLU A 252 11.07 -8.42 10.50
C GLU A 252 9.75 -7.97 11.12
N PHE A 253 8.66 -8.70 10.84
CA PHE A 253 7.34 -8.45 11.38
C PHE A 253 7.25 -8.98 12.81
N LEU A 254 6.94 -8.13 13.79
CA LEU A 254 6.87 -8.49 15.20
C LEU A 254 5.50 -9.00 15.65
N GLY A 255 4.45 -8.69 14.91
CA GLY A 255 3.11 -9.16 15.22
C GLY A 255 2.02 -8.12 15.00
N GLU A 256 0.79 -8.61 15.12
CA GLU A 256 -0.43 -7.80 15.07
C GLU A 256 -0.65 -7.14 16.43
N PHE A 257 -1.18 -5.92 16.40
CA PHE A 257 -1.56 -5.19 17.61
C PHE A 257 -3.09 -5.07 17.73
N HIS A 258 -3.73 -4.44 16.76
CA HIS A 258 -5.18 -4.34 16.64
C HIS A 258 -5.61 -4.59 15.21
N ARG A 259 -6.76 -5.27 15.03
CA ARG A 259 -7.42 -5.36 13.73
C ARG A 259 -8.52 -4.32 13.63
N LEU A 260 -8.71 -3.81 12.42
CA LEU A 260 -9.71 -2.82 12.07
C LEU A 260 -10.41 -3.24 10.79
N ASP A 261 -11.70 -2.95 10.70
CA ASP A 261 -12.39 -2.99 9.43
C ASP A 261 -11.84 -1.87 8.53
N VAL A 262 -11.60 -2.21 7.29
CA VAL A 262 -11.07 -1.31 6.26
C VAL A 262 -12.08 -1.23 5.13
N GLY A 263 -12.32 -0.03 4.63
CA GLY A 263 -13.36 0.19 3.63
C GLY A 263 -13.01 1.22 2.57
N PHE A 264 -13.80 1.17 1.49
CA PHE A 264 -13.97 2.30 0.60
C PHE A 264 -14.54 3.47 1.39
N ALA A 265 -13.97 4.64 1.20
CA ALA A 265 -14.39 5.86 1.89
C ALA A 265 -15.26 6.73 0.98
N PHE A 266 -16.33 7.28 1.55
CA PHE A 266 -17.28 8.15 0.85
C PHE A 266 -17.57 9.38 1.68
N LYS A 267 -17.97 10.46 1.02
CA LYS A 267 -18.59 11.59 1.72
C LYS A 267 -19.77 11.10 2.55
N LYS A 268 -19.94 11.65 3.75
CA LYS A 268 -21.07 11.34 4.64
C LYS A 268 -22.42 11.50 3.93
N GLY A 269 -23.29 10.48 4.03
CA GLY A 269 -24.59 10.45 3.37
C GLY A 269 -24.51 10.10 1.87
N SER A 270 -23.40 9.53 1.39
CA SER A 270 -23.26 9.15 -0.02
C SER A 270 -24.30 8.11 -0.44
N PRO A 271 -24.99 8.32 -1.57
CA PRO A 271 -25.94 7.33 -2.09
C PRO A 271 -25.27 6.11 -2.74
N LEU A 272 -23.92 6.09 -2.85
CA LEU A 272 -23.17 5.00 -3.48
C LEU A 272 -22.97 3.79 -2.57
N THR A 273 -23.06 3.97 -1.25
CA THR A 273 -22.66 2.96 -0.26
C THR A 273 -23.39 1.63 -0.42
N LYS A 274 -24.71 1.65 -0.68
CA LYS A 274 -25.51 0.43 -0.85
C LYS A 274 -25.11 -0.37 -2.09
N ALA A 275 -24.81 0.32 -3.20
CA ALA A 275 -24.37 -0.32 -4.43
C ALA A 275 -23.00 -0.96 -4.27
N PHE A 276 -22.06 -0.25 -3.62
CA PHE A 276 -20.73 -0.77 -3.31
C PHE A 276 -20.77 -1.98 -2.38
N GLN A 277 -21.57 -1.91 -1.30
CA GLN A 277 -21.75 -3.04 -0.39
C GLN A 277 -22.29 -4.27 -1.12
N ALA A 278 -23.32 -4.10 -1.93
CA ALA A 278 -23.90 -5.19 -2.71
C ALA A 278 -22.87 -5.78 -3.70
N ALA A 279 -22.05 -4.94 -4.31
CA ALA A 279 -21.00 -5.38 -5.23
C ALA A 279 -19.91 -6.18 -4.52
N VAL A 280 -19.40 -5.71 -3.36
CA VAL A 280 -18.43 -6.48 -2.56
C VAL A 280 -19.01 -7.83 -2.14
N ASN A 281 -20.26 -7.85 -1.65
CA ASN A 281 -20.92 -9.10 -1.25
C ASN A 281 -21.14 -10.07 -2.43
N GLU A 282 -21.38 -9.56 -3.62
CA GLU A 282 -21.44 -10.39 -4.84
C GLU A 282 -20.08 -11.02 -5.17
N LEU A 283 -18.98 -10.25 -5.03
CA LEU A 283 -17.62 -10.75 -5.22
C LEU A 283 -17.23 -11.81 -4.19
N ILE A 284 -17.67 -11.65 -2.94
CA ILE A 284 -17.50 -12.65 -1.87
C ILE A 284 -18.26 -13.93 -2.25
N LYS A 285 -19.52 -13.80 -2.61
CA LYS A 285 -20.42 -14.91 -2.94
C LYS A 285 -19.93 -15.73 -4.13
N ASN A 286 -19.42 -15.09 -5.18
CA ASN A 286 -18.99 -15.76 -6.41
C ASN A 286 -17.51 -16.22 -6.37
N GLY A 287 -16.81 -16.00 -5.28
CA GLY A 287 -15.43 -16.42 -5.05
C GLY A 287 -14.35 -15.53 -5.69
N THR A 288 -14.71 -14.48 -6.42
CA THR A 288 -13.73 -13.56 -7.02
C THR A 288 -12.93 -12.85 -5.92
N TYR A 289 -13.59 -12.42 -4.86
CA TYR A 289 -12.97 -11.79 -3.70
C TYR A 289 -11.86 -12.66 -3.10
N THR A 290 -12.13 -13.95 -2.87
CA THR A 290 -11.16 -14.90 -2.31
C THR A 290 -9.94 -15.02 -3.23
N ARG A 291 -10.14 -15.15 -4.56
CA ARG A 291 -9.04 -15.22 -5.53
C ARG A 291 -8.18 -13.94 -5.55
N ILE A 292 -8.79 -12.76 -5.37
CA ILE A 292 -8.04 -11.51 -5.22
C ILE A 292 -7.14 -11.56 -3.99
N LEU A 293 -7.68 -11.96 -2.83
CA LEU A 293 -6.89 -12.04 -1.60
C LEU A 293 -5.77 -13.10 -1.68
N GLU A 294 -6.04 -14.23 -2.32
CA GLU A 294 -5.02 -15.27 -2.59
C GLU A 294 -3.90 -14.74 -3.48
N LYS A 295 -4.24 -14.04 -4.57
CA LYS A 295 -3.28 -13.39 -5.47
C LYS A 295 -2.30 -12.50 -4.70
N TRP A 296 -2.78 -11.76 -3.72
CA TRP A 296 -1.98 -10.79 -2.96
C TRP A 296 -1.46 -11.32 -1.62
N GLY A 297 -1.75 -12.58 -1.27
CA GLY A 297 -1.29 -13.19 -0.01
C GLY A 297 -1.94 -12.58 1.24
N THR A 298 -3.17 -12.07 1.12
CA THR A 298 -3.88 -11.34 2.17
C THR A 298 -5.15 -12.03 2.68
N THR A 299 -5.26 -13.34 2.46
CA THR A 299 -6.44 -14.14 2.87
C THR A 299 -6.75 -14.06 4.36
N ALA A 300 -5.75 -13.83 5.21
CA ALA A 300 -5.94 -13.60 6.64
C ALA A 300 -6.73 -12.33 6.98
N SER A 301 -6.95 -11.45 5.99
CA SER A 301 -7.74 -10.22 6.12
C SER A 301 -9.12 -10.32 5.47
N ALA A 302 -9.54 -11.54 5.08
CA ALA A 302 -10.86 -11.77 4.53
C ALA A 302 -11.98 -11.40 5.53
N ILE A 303 -13.08 -10.89 4.98
CA ILE A 303 -14.34 -10.68 5.71
C ILE A 303 -15.42 -11.60 5.13
N ASP A 304 -16.37 -12.00 5.97
CA ASP A 304 -17.47 -12.86 5.56
C ASP A 304 -18.56 -12.08 4.81
N ALA A 305 -18.72 -10.80 5.15
CA ALA A 305 -19.65 -9.88 4.51
C ALA A 305 -19.17 -8.43 4.60
N SER A 306 -19.47 -7.64 3.57
CA SER A 306 -19.26 -6.19 3.58
C SER A 306 -20.34 -5.49 4.41
N GLU A 307 -19.92 -4.53 5.21
CA GLU A 307 -20.80 -3.70 6.04
C GLU A 307 -20.67 -2.21 5.69
N ILE A 308 -21.77 -1.49 5.91
CA ILE A 308 -21.77 -0.03 5.83
C ILE A 308 -21.63 0.52 7.25
N ASN A 309 -20.57 1.29 7.50
CA ASN A 309 -20.33 1.96 8.77
C ASN A 309 -20.36 1.03 9.99
N PRO A 310 -19.62 -0.09 10.00
CA PRO A 310 -19.56 -0.92 11.18
C PRO A 310 -19.08 -0.13 12.40
N ARG A 311 -19.42 -0.56 13.59
CA ARG A 311 -18.88 0.04 14.82
C ARG A 311 -17.39 -0.28 14.90
N GLU A 312 -16.63 0.68 15.39
CA GLU A 312 -15.22 0.45 15.69
C GLU A 312 -15.11 -0.64 16.77
N HIS A 313 -14.32 -1.66 16.50
CA HIS A 313 -13.98 -2.74 17.42
C HIS A 313 -12.53 -2.53 17.88
N LEU A 314 -12.32 -1.63 18.85
CA LEU A 314 -11.01 -1.41 19.52
C LEU A 314 -11.07 -1.93 20.94
#